data_c0f93108c47f5414ce3e325f75b991f8
#
_entry.id   c0f93108c47f5414ce3e325f75b991f8
#
_cell.length_a   1.000
_cell.length_b   1.000
_cell.length_c   1.000
_cell.angle_alpha   90.00
_cell.angle_beta   90.00
_cell.angle_gamma   90.00
#
_symmetry.space_group_name_H-M   'P 1'
#
loop_
_entity.id
_entity.type
_entity.pdbx_description
1 polymer ?
#
loop_
_entity_poly.entity_id
_entity_poly.type
_entity_poly.pdbx_seq_one_letter_code
_entity_poly.pdbx_strand_id
1 'polypeptide(L)'
;IPRLYEAARTYHLTILTYDGAEIVTENSHDPYVEKEAFLNKMAIRETNDFLTDITLPVAKCLIVGDPDRLIPLESELCLQLQGRINVFRSEPYFLELVPQGIDKALSLGVLLEETGVKREEIIAMGDGYNDLSMIKFAGLGIAMGNAQEPVKKAADYITLSNEEDGVAEAIEKFIYQQ
;
A
#
# COMPACT_ATOMS: atom_id res chain seq x y z
N ILE A 1 10.61 -13.30 -6.28
CA ILE A 1 10.97 -13.35 -4.85
C ILE A 1 12.49 -13.40 -4.63
N PRO A 2 13.30 -14.35 -5.20
CA PRO A 2 14.73 -14.45 -4.88
C PRO A 2 15.51 -13.15 -5.07
N ARG A 3 15.27 -12.39 -6.15
CA ARG A 3 15.93 -11.09 -6.39
C ARG A 3 15.58 -10.04 -5.33
N LEU A 4 14.34 -10.03 -4.84
CA LEU A 4 13.90 -9.08 -3.79
C LEU A 4 14.55 -9.41 -2.46
N TYR A 5 14.65 -10.70 -2.15
CA TYR A 5 15.31 -11.21 -0.97
C TYR A 5 16.82 -10.84 -0.95
N GLU A 6 17.54 -11.09 -2.05
CA GLU A 6 18.95 -10.73 -2.17
C GLU A 6 19.16 -9.21 -2.09
N ALA A 7 18.28 -8.42 -2.70
CA ALA A 7 18.32 -6.97 -2.60
C ALA A 7 18.14 -6.50 -1.16
N ALA A 8 17.12 -6.99 -0.44
CA ALA A 8 16.91 -6.67 0.96
C ALA A 8 18.14 -7.00 1.83
N ARG A 9 18.74 -8.18 1.65
CA ARG A 9 19.95 -8.58 2.36
C ARG A 9 21.15 -7.68 2.07
N THR A 10 21.36 -7.30 0.79
CA THR A 10 22.45 -6.43 0.37
C THR A 10 22.39 -5.08 1.09
N TYR A 11 21.19 -4.55 1.30
CA TYR A 11 20.97 -3.29 2.00
C TYR A 11 20.78 -3.44 3.52
N HIS A 12 20.94 -4.66 4.07
CA HIS A 12 20.71 -4.96 5.49
C HIS A 12 19.31 -4.55 5.96
N LEU A 13 18.30 -4.90 5.16
CA LEU A 13 16.89 -4.66 5.39
C LEU A 13 16.16 -5.98 5.57
N THR A 14 15.00 -5.96 6.22
CA THR A 14 14.16 -7.12 6.42
C THR A 14 13.10 -7.22 5.32
N ILE A 15 12.93 -8.42 4.75
CA ILE A 15 11.83 -8.71 3.83
C ILE A 15 10.76 -9.53 4.54
N LEU A 16 9.50 -9.24 4.22
CA LEU A 16 8.36 -10.02 4.68
C LEU A 16 7.34 -10.22 3.55
N THR A 17 6.48 -11.20 3.72
CA THR A 17 5.29 -11.42 2.90
C THR A 17 4.13 -11.87 3.78
N TYR A 18 2.99 -12.14 3.18
CA TYR A 18 1.75 -12.48 3.88
C TYR A 18 1.28 -13.88 3.46
N ASP A 19 0.89 -14.68 4.45
CA ASP A 19 0.29 -16.00 4.27
C ASP A 19 -1.00 -16.06 5.11
N GLY A 20 -2.14 -15.89 4.45
CA GLY A 20 -3.43 -15.75 5.14
C GLY A 20 -3.43 -14.59 6.13
N ALA A 21 -3.56 -14.89 7.42
CA ALA A 21 -3.57 -13.91 8.51
C ALA A 21 -2.20 -13.74 9.20
N GLU A 22 -1.13 -14.23 8.60
CA GLU A 22 0.22 -14.18 9.17
C GLU A 22 1.18 -13.39 8.29
N ILE A 23 2.09 -12.65 8.94
CA ILE A 23 3.28 -12.09 8.33
C ILE A 23 4.39 -13.14 8.42
N VAL A 24 5.04 -13.44 7.30
CA VAL A 24 6.15 -14.39 7.21
C VAL A 24 7.46 -13.64 6.98
N THR A 25 8.46 -13.89 7.83
CA THR A 25 9.78 -13.24 7.78
C THR A 25 10.85 -14.09 8.46
N GLU A 26 12.13 -13.83 8.20
CA GLU A 26 13.27 -14.42 8.94
C GLU A 26 13.64 -13.61 10.20
N ASN A 27 13.06 -12.43 10.40
CA ASN A 27 13.39 -11.57 11.55
C ASN A 27 12.11 -11.02 12.19
N SER A 28 11.53 -11.83 13.08
CA SER A 28 10.28 -11.51 13.79
C SER A 28 10.42 -10.33 14.76
N HIS A 29 11.66 -10.05 15.21
CA HIS A 29 11.96 -8.98 16.18
C HIS A 29 12.39 -7.66 15.54
N ASP A 30 12.34 -7.54 14.23
CA ASP A 30 12.55 -6.26 13.56
C ASP A 30 11.43 -5.28 13.96
N PRO A 31 11.76 -4.07 14.48
CA PRO A 31 10.74 -3.12 14.95
C PRO A 31 9.74 -2.69 13.86
N TYR A 32 10.13 -2.72 12.61
CA TYR A 32 9.24 -2.38 11.50
C TYR A 32 8.33 -3.55 11.11
N VAL A 33 8.79 -4.79 11.28
CA VAL A 33 7.94 -6.00 11.17
C VAL A 33 6.90 -6.02 12.27
N GLU A 34 7.31 -5.78 13.52
CA GLU A 34 6.38 -5.69 14.65
C GLU A 34 5.35 -4.57 14.45
N LYS A 35 5.78 -3.42 13.89
CA LYS A 35 4.89 -2.31 13.57
C LYS A 35 3.87 -2.70 12.50
N GLU A 36 4.28 -3.36 11.42
CA GLU A 36 3.37 -3.86 10.38
C GLU A 36 2.36 -4.85 10.95
N ALA A 37 2.81 -5.78 11.79
CA ALA A 37 1.94 -6.74 12.47
C ALA A 37 0.91 -6.06 13.38
N PHE A 38 1.33 -5.06 14.12
CA PHE A 38 0.44 -4.29 15.00
C PHE A 38 -0.62 -3.51 14.21
N LEU A 39 -0.22 -2.81 13.15
CA LEU A 39 -1.13 -2.02 12.31
C LEU A 39 -2.20 -2.88 11.65
N ASN A 40 -1.82 -4.07 11.16
CA ASN A 40 -2.73 -4.98 10.47
C ASN A 40 -3.38 -6.02 11.40
N LYS A 41 -3.05 -6.03 12.71
CA LYS A 41 -3.52 -7.01 13.69
C LYS A 41 -3.24 -8.46 13.26
N MET A 42 -2.06 -8.69 12.68
CA MET A 42 -1.61 -9.98 12.16
C MET A 42 -0.59 -10.62 13.11
N ALA A 43 -0.58 -11.96 13.15
CA ALA A 43 0.49 -12.71 13.80
C ALA A 43 1.77 -12.69 12.95
N ILE A 44 2.94 -12.83 13.59
CA ILE A 44 4.21 -13.00 12.89
C ILE A 44 4.60 -14.47 12.95
N ARG A 45 4.85 -15.07 11.79
CA ARG A 45 5.45 -16.40 11.67
C ARG A 45 6.90 -16.25 11.22
N GLU A 46 7.83 -16.56 12.14
CA GLU A 46 9.24 -16.58 11.80
C GLU A 46 9.59 -17.85 11.03
N THR A 47 10.42 -17.70 10.01
CA THR A 47 10.98 -18.81 9.21
C THR A 47 12.49 -18.81 9.26
N ASN A 48 13.11 -20.00 9.11
CA ASN A 48 14.55 -20.12 9.00
C ASN A 48 15.07 -19.97 7.58
N ASP A 49 14.20 -20.09 6.57
CA ASP A 49 14.53 -19.96 5.15
C ASP A 49 13.33 -19.37 4.38
N PHE A 50 13.36 -18.08 4.21
CA PHE A 50 12.29 -17.34 3.54
C PHE A 50 12.00 -17.83 2.11
N LEU A 51 13.04 -18.20 1.37
CA LEU A 51 12.89 -18.63 -0.02
C LEU A 51 12.27 -20.03 -0.14
N THR A 52 12.59 -20.92 0.79
CA THR A 52 12.10 -22.31 0.77
C THR A 52 10.69 -22.42 1.34
N ASP A 53 10.39 -21.64 2.37
CA ASP A 53 9.10 -21.72 3.08
C ASP A 53 7.96 -21.00 2.37
N ILE A 54 8.27 -20.10 1.40
CA ILE A 54 7.26 -19.44 0.60
C ILE A 54 6.97 -20.27 -0.65
N THR A 55 5.96 -21.12 -0.55
CA THR A 55 5.53 -22.00 -1.66
C THR A 55 4.26 -21.51 -2.37
N LEU A 56 3.59 -20.51 -1.85
CA LEU A 56 2.30 -20.00 -2.34
C LEU A 56 2.49 -18.87 -3.35
N PRO A 57 1.50 -18.60 -4.20
CA PRO A 57 1.50 -17.35 -4.97
C PRO A 57 1.56 -16.16 -4.02
N VAL A 58 2.61 -15.36 -4.12
CA VAL A 58 2.81 -14.17 -3.29
C VAL A 58 2.07 -13.00 -3.89
N ALA A 59 1.09 -12.46 -3.16
CA ALA A 59 0.32 -11.29 -3.59
C ALA A 59 1.13 -9.99 -3.49
N LYS A 60 1.94 -9.84 -2.42
CA LYS A 60 2.87 -8.71 -2.23
C LYS A 60 4.02 -9.10 -1.31
N CYS A 61 5.16 -8.43 -1.47
CA CYS A 61 6.23 -8.39 -0.47
C CYS A 61 6.38 -6.98 0.07
N LEU A 62 6.90 -6.89 1.28
CA LEU A 62 7.30 -5.64 1.91
C LEU A 62 8.77 -5.75 2.29
N ILE A 63 9.58 -4.75 1.96
CA ILE A 63 10.92 -4.59 2.51
C ILE A 63 10.87 -3.45 3.51
N VAL A 64 11.34 -3.71 4.72
CA VAL A 64 11.22 -2.78 5.83
C VAL A 64 12.57 -2.43 6.43
N GLY A 65 12.69 -1.24 6.98
CA GLY A 65 13.88 -0.81 7.69
C GLY A 65 14.13 0.68 7.62
N ASP A 66 15.39 1.06 7.83
CA ASP A 66 15.85 2.44 7.84
C ASP A 66 15.55 3.14 6.51
N PRO A 67 14.86 4.30 6.52
CA PRO A 67 14.55 5.07 5.32
C PRO A 67 15.77 5.41 4.45
N ASP A 68 16.93 5.71 5.06
CA ASP A 68 18.15 6.08 4.34
C ASP A 68 18.71 4.90 3.52
N ARG A 69 18.38 3.66 3.90
CA ARG A 69 18.72 2.43 3.16
C ARG A 69 17.65 2.07 2.15
N LEU A 70 16.38 2.36 2.44
CA LEU A 70 15.26 2.09 1.53
C LEU A 70 15.26 3.00 0.30
N ILE A 71 15.64 4.27 0.43
CA ILE A 71 15.66 5.23 -0.69
C ILE A 71 16.53 4.74 -1.87
N PRO A 72 17.81 4.38 -1.67
CA PRO A 72 18.62 3.87 -2.79
C PRO A 72 18.11 2.52 -3.32
N LEU A 73 17.61 1.64 -2.45
CA LEU A 73 17.02 0.35 -2.86
C LEU A 73 15.78 0.55 -3.72
N GLU A 74 14.87 1.45 -3.34
CA GLU A 74 13.69 1.80 -4.13
C GLU A 74 14.07 2.22 -5.55
N SER A 75 15.04 3.15 -5.65
CA SER A 75 15.51 3.65 -6.95
C SER A 75 16.10 2.53 -7.82
N GLU A 76 16.88 1.63 -7.22
CA GLU A 76 17.47 0.48 -7.91
C GLU A 76 16.39 -0.49 -8.40
N LEU A 77 15.46 -0.90 -7.51
CA LEU A 77 14.41 -1.85 -7.84
C LEU A 77 13.41 -1.30 -8.86
N CYS A 78 13.07 -0.01 -8.79
CA CYS A 78 12.24 0.65 -9.80
C CYS A 78 12.85 0.52 -11.20
N LEU A 79 14.16 0.71 -11.33
CA LEU A 79 14.86 0.58 -12.63
C LEU A 79 14.95 -0.89 -13.09
N GLN A 80 15.32 -1.79 -12.18
CA GLN A 80 15.55 -3.21 -12.52
C GLN A 80 14.26 -3.97 -12.82
N LEU A 81 13.15 -3.58 -12.20
CA LEU A 81 11.87 -4.31 -12.25
C LEU A 81 10.78 -3.55 -13.00
N GLN A 82 11.15 -2.46 -13.67
CA GLN A 82 10.23 -1.68 -14.50
C GLN A 82 9.43 -2.57 -15.47
N GLY A 83 8.12 -2.41 -15.46
CA GLY A 83 7.23 -3.19 -16.32
C GLY A 83 6.95 -4.62 -15.83
N ARG A 84 7.41 -5.01 -14.62
CA ARG A 84 7.21 -6.35 -14.04
C ARG A 84 6.49 -6.33 -12.72
N ILE A 85 6.87 -5.41 -11.82
CA ILE A 85 6.21 -5.17 -10.54
C ILE A 85 6.17 -3.67 -10.27
N ASN A 86 5.24 -3.25 -9.43
CA ASN A 86 5.20 -1.91 -8.87
C ASN A 86 6.05 -1.87 -7.61
N VAL A 87 6.91 -0.87 -7.51
CA VAL A 87 7.78 -0.61 -6.36
C VAL A 87 7.51 0.81 -5.90
N PHE A 88 7.08 0.99 -4.66
CA PHE A 88 6.81 2.31 -4.08
C PHE A 88 6.84 2.26 -2.56
N ARG A 89 7.10 3.39 -1.91
CA ARG A 89 7.00 3.47 -0.46
C ARG A 89 5.60 3.92 -0.04
N SER A 90 4.95 3.13 0.83
CA SER A 90 3.71 3.52 1.50
C SER A 90 3.99 4.39 2.73
N GLU A 91 5.11 4.11 3.41
CA GLU A 91 5.66 4.86 4.53
C GLU A 91 7.17 5.05 4.32
N PRO A 92 7.85 6.00 4.99
CA PRO A 92 9.30 6.17 4.83
C PRO A 92 10.11 4.89 5.04
N TYR A 93 9.64 3.99 5.88
CA TYR A 93 10.25 2.73 6.30
C TYR A 93 9.60 1.47 5.72
N PHE A 94 8.61 1.59 4.83
CA PHE A 94 7.90 0.49 4.16
C PHE A 94 8.00 0.62 2.64
N LEU A 95 8.74 -0.31 2.01
CA LEU A 95 8.84 -0.43 0.56
C LEU A 95 7.96 -1.58 0.07
N GLU A 96 6.87 -1.23 -0.60
CA GLU A 96 5.88 -2.13 -1.17
C GLU A 96 6.35 -2.67 -2.53
N LEU A 97 6.17 -3.97 -2.74
CA LEU A 97 6.52 -4.69 -3.95
C LEU A 97 5.31 -5.54 -4.36
N VAL A 98 4.55 -5.05 -5.33
CA VAL A 98 3.29 -5.67 -5.76
C VAL A 98 3.34 -6.01 -7.26
N PRO A 99 2.63 -7.06 -7.72
CA PRO A 99 2.53 -7.35 -9.15
C PRO A 99 2.07 -6.13 -9.94
N GLN A 100 2.57 -6.00 -11.18
CA GLN A 100 2.13 -4.93 -12.05
C GLN A 100 0.64 -5.07 -12.41
N GLY A 101 -0.04 -3.96 -12.55
CA GLY A 101 -1.48 -3.95 -12.84
C GLY A 101 -2.36 -4.17 -11.61
N ILE A 102 -1.77 -4.23 -10.41
CA ILE A 102 -2.53 -4.20 -9.16
C ILE A 102 -2.38 -2.79 -8.58
N ASP A 103 -3.43 -2.02 -8.64
CA ASP A 103 -3.57 -0.75 -7.95
C ASP A 103 -5.00 -0.63 -7.38
N LYS A 104 -5.24 0.37 -6.55
CA LYS A 104 -6.55 0.53 -5.90
C LYS A 104 -7.68 0.80 -6.91
N ALA A 105 -7.41 1.48 -8.02
CA ALA A 105 -8.41 1.74 -9.04
C ALA A 105 -8.81 0.47 -9.80
N LEU A 106 -7.84 -0.37 -10.18
CA LEU A 106 -8.11 -1.63 -10.85
C LEU A 106 -8.86 -2.61 -9.94
N SER A 107 -8.44 -2.73 -8.67
CA SER A 107 -9.14 -3.56 -7.69
C SER A 107 -10.58 -3.07 -7.46
N LEU A 108 -10.77 -1.76 -7.40
CA LEU A 108 -12.09 -1.15 -7.30
C LEU A 108 -12.93 -1.42 -8.55
N GLY A 109 -12.34 -1.33 -9.76
CA GLY A 109 -13.01 -1.65 -11.02
C GLY A 109 -13.57 -3.07 -11.04
N VAL A 110 -12.78 -4.06 -10.63
CA VAL A 110 -13.24 -5.47 -10.52
C VAL A 110 -14.41 -5.59 -9.53
N LEU A 111 -14.31 -4.95 -8.36
CA LEU A 111 -15.38 -4.95 -7.37
C LEU A 111 -16.68 -4.33 -7.91
N LEU A 112 -16.58 -3.24 -8.67
CA LEU A 112 -17.74 -2.59 -9.27
C LEU A 112 -18.42 -3.48 -10.33
N GLU A 113 -17.64 -4.18 -11.15
CA GLU A 113 -18.18 -5.16 -12.11
C GLU A 113 -18.95 -6.29 -11.41
N GLU A 114 -18.43 -6.82 -10.30
CA GLU A 114 -19.09 -7.88 -9.53
C GLU A 114 -20.35 -7.41 -8.79
N THR A 115 -20.35 -6.15 -8.32
CA THR A 115 -21.47 -5.60 -7.54
C THR A 115 -22.53 -4.91 -8.38
N GLY A 116 -22.22 -4.60 -9.64
CA GLY A 116 -23.10 -3.84 -10.55
C GLY A 116 -23.22 -2.35 -10.20
N VAL A 117 -22.39 -1.86 -9.28
CA VAL A 117 -22.30 -0.43 -8.93
C VAL A 117 -21.51 0.32 -10.00
N LYS A 118 -22.01 1.47 -10.43
CA LYS A 118 -21.35 2.27 -11.46
C LYS A 118 -20.26 3.14 -10.84
N ARG A 119 -19.25 3.47 -11.64
CA ARG A 119 -18.15 4.36 -11.25
C ARG A 119 -18.63 5.71 -10.70
N GLU A 120 -19.67 6.27 -11.30
CA GLU A 120 -20.28 7.54 -10.93
C GLU A 120 -21.01 7.52 -9.59
N GLU A 121 -21.26 6.32 -9.05
CA GLU A 121 -21.98 6.10 -7.79
C GLU A 121 -21.04 5.92 -6.59
N ILE A 122 -19.71 6.00 -6.79
CA ILE A 122 -18.73 5.83 -5.72
C ILE A 122 -18.04 7.13 -5.35
N ILE A 123 -17.75 7.26 -4.07
CA ILE A 123 -16.87 8.27 -3.50
C ILE A 123 -15.60 7.58 -3.03
N ALA A 124 -14.43 8.03 -3.48
CA ALA A 124 -13.14 7.55 -2.99
C ALA A 124 -12.46 8.65 -2.18
N MET A 125 -11.94 8.28 -1.00
CA MET A 125 -11.22 9.18 -0.12
C MET A 125 -9.83 8.61 0.19
N GLY A 126 -8.82 9.48 0.25
CA GLY A 126 -7.46 9.04 0.55
C GLY A 126 -6.50 10.19 0.79
N ASP A 127 -5.28 9.87 1.22
CA ASP A 127 -4.24 10.85 1.56
C ASP A 127 -2.87 10.52 0.97
N GLY A 128 -2.61 9.25 0.62
CA GLY A 128 -1.34 8.77 0.12
C GLY A 128 -1.23 8.67 -1.39
N TYR A 129 -0.01 8.53 -1.90
CA TYR A 129 0.23 8.31 -3.33
C TYR A 129 -0.45 7.06 -3.89
N ASN A 130 -0.60 6.03 -3.07
CA ASN A 130 -1.29 4.78 -3.40
C ASN A 130 -2.81 4.95 -3.57
N ASP A 131 -3.37 6.08 -3.13
CA ASP A 131 -4.79 6.42 -3.30
C ASP A 131 -5.06 7.22 -4.57
N LEU A 132 -4.03 7.77 -5.19
CA LEU A 132 -4.15 8.68 -6.33
C LEU A 132 -4.93 8.07 -7.50
N SER A 133 -4.70 6.80 -7.81
CA SER A 133 -5.41 6.10 -8.88
C SER A 133 -6.90 5.94 -8.55
N MET A 134 -7.22 5.57 -7.32
CA MET A 134 -8.59 5.37 -6.83
C MET A 134 -9.37 6.72 -6.80
N ILE A 135 -8.72 7.79 -6.34
CA ILE A 135 -9.31 9.14 -6.31
C ILE A 135 -9.65 9.62 -7.73
N LYS A 136 -8.75 9.41 -8.69
CA LYS A 136 -9.02 9.76 -10.11
C LYS A 136 -10.06 8.86 -10.77
N PHE A 137 -10.19 7.63 -10.29
CA PHE A 137 -11.10 6.65 -10.86
C PHE A 137 -12.54 6.87 -10.40
N ALA A 138 -12.77 7.28 -9.17
CA ALA A 138 -14.11 7.43 -8.58
C ALA A 138 -14.98 8.47 -9.32
N GLY A 139 -16.30 8.41 -9.11
CA GLY A 139 -17.23 9.44 -9.54
C GLY A 139 -17.02 10.76 -8.77
N LEU A 140 -16.62 10.64 -7.49
CA LEU A 140 -16.18 11.76 -6.67
C LEU A 140 -14.90 11.36 -5.92
N GLY A 141 -13.79 11.96 -6.26
CA GLY A 141 -12.51 11.76 -5.59
C GLY A 141 -12.26 12.83 -4.53
N ILE A 142 -12.02 12.42 -3.29
CA ILE A 142 -11.81 13.32 -2.15
C ILE A 142 -10.42 13.10 -1.57
N ALA A 143 -9.64 14.16 -1.45
CA ALA A 143 -8.39 14.14 -0.71
C ALA A 143 -8.61 14.57 0.74
N MET A 144 -7.96 13.87 1.67
CA MET A 144 -7.91 14.30 3.07
C MET A 144 -7.10 15.59 3.24
N GLY A 145 -7.39 16.38 4.26
CA GLY A 145 -6.69 17.64 4.55
C GLY A 145 -5.20 17.45 4.81
N ASN A 146 -4.80 16.30 5.36
CA ASN A 146 -3.40 15.88 5.54
C ASN A 146 -2.77 15.19 4.31
N ALA A 147 -3.50 15.08 3.19
CA ALA A 147 -3.01 14.39 1.99
C ALA A 147 -1.79 15.06 1.36
N GLN A 148 -1.02 14.26 0.64
CA GLN A 148 0.10 14.73 -0.17
C GLN A 148 -0.38 15.68 -1.29
N GLU A 149 0.42 16.69 -1.63
CA GLU A 149 0.05 17.72 -2.63
C GLU A 149 -0.40 17.15 -4.00
N PRO A 150 0.22 16.11 -4.59
CA PRO A 150 -0.28 15.51 -5.81
C PRO A 150 -1.66 14.86 -5.67
N VAL A 151 -1.99 14.34 -4.49
CA VAL A 151 -3.31 13.75 -4.20
C VAL A 151 -4.36 14.84 -4.11
N LYS A 152 -4.08 15.94 -3.39
CA LYS A 152 -4.95 17.11 -3.31
C LYS A 152 -5.25 17.71 -4.67
N LYS A 153 -4.23 17.83 -5.54
CA LYS A 153 -4.38 18.36 -6.90
C LYS A 153 -5.21 17.49 -7.84
N ALA A 154 -5.30 16.21 -7.55
CA ALA A 154 -6.02 15.24 -8.39
C ALA A 154 -7.46 15.00 -7.93
N ALA A 155 -7.81 15.42 -6.72
CA ALA A 155 -9.13 15.27 -6.13
C ALA A 155 -10.11 16.35 -6.60
N ASP A 156 -11.38 15.99 -6.62
CA ASP A 156 -12.49 16.92 -6.89
C ASP A 156 -12.80 17.81 -5.68
N TYR A 157 -12.53 17.29 -4.47
CA TYR A 157 -12.75 17.99 -3.21
C TYR A 157 -11.63 17.67 -2.19
N ILE A 158 -11.33 18.62 -1.31
CA ILE A 158 -10.42 18.44 -0.18
C ILE A 158 -11.25 18.60 1.09
N THR A 159 -11.35 17.53 1.87
CA THR A 159 -12.02 17.52 3.17
C THR A 159 -11.06 17.93 4.30
N LEU A 160 -11.50 17.84 5.54
CA LEU A 160 -10.68 18.06 6.72
C LEU A 160 -9.60 16.95 6.88
N SER A 161 -8.67 17.13 7.79
CA SER A 161 -7.64 16.12 8.07
C SER A 161 -8.22 14.89 8.81
N ASN A 162 -7.42 13.85 8.92
CA ASN A 162 -7.73 12.67 9.72
C ASN A 162 -7.89 12.98 11.23
N GLU A 163 -7.24 14.05 11.71
CA GLU A 163 -7.36 14.52 13.09
C GLU A 163 -8.62 15.37 13.33
N GLU A 164 -9.31 15.78 12.26
CA GLU A 164 -10.47 16.67 12.27
C GLU A 164 -11.75 16.00 11.71
N ASP A 165 -11.79 14.66 11.76
CA ASP A 165 -12.93 13.87 11.27
C ASP A 165 -13.29 14.10 9.79
N GLY A 166 -12.29 14.31 8.92
CA GLY A 166 -12.49 14.64 7.50
C GLY A 166 -13.35 13.64 6.72
N VAL A 167 -13.29 12.35 7.06
CA VAL A 167 -14.17 11.34 6.44
C VAL A 167 -15.63 11.58 6.80
N ALA A 168 -15.92 11.90 8.06
CA ALA A 168 -17.27 12.19 8.52
C ALA A 168 -17.83 13.47 7.87
N GLU A 169 -17.01 14.53 7.78
CA GLU A 169 -17.38 15.78 7.08
C GLU A 169 -17.77 15.51 5.63
N ALA A 170 -16.98 14.75 4.91
CA ALA A 170 -17.24 14.41 3.51
C ALA A 170 -18.54 13.60 3.36
N ILE A 171 -18.79 12.63 4.23
CA ILE A 171 -20.03 11.84 4.25
C ILE A 171 -21.26 12.73 4.52
N GLU A 172 -21.19 13.58 5.52
CA GLU A 172 -22.27 14.52 5.84
C GLU A 172 -22.59 15.42 4.66
N LYS A 173 -21.56 15.97 4.02
CA LYS A 173 -21.70 16.92 2.91
C LYS A 173 -22.26 16.29 1.64
N PHE A 174 -21.77 15.11 1.24
CA PHE A 174 -22.07 14.55 -0.07
C PHE A 174 -23.13 13.44 -0.04
N ILE A 175 -23.46 12.91 1.13
CA ILE A 175 -24.45 11.83 1.25
C ILE A 175 -25.70 12.31 2.00
N TYR A 176 -25.56 13.05 3.11
CA TYR A 176 -26.70 13.41 3.95
C TYR A 176 -27.26 14.82 3.71
N GLN A 177 -26.53 15.74 3.10
CA GLN A 177 -26.97 17.11 2.79
C GLN A 177 -27.46 17.30 1.34
N GLN A 178 -27.95 16.22 0.72
CA GLN A 178 -28.61 16.33 -0.60
C GLN A 178 -30.02 16.86 -0.51
#